data_301a8cd94f565933f532c2ce09c6a76d
#
_entry.id   301a8cd94f565933f532c2ce09c6a76d
#
_cell.length_a   1.000
_cell.length_b   1.000
_cell.length_c   1.000
_cell.angle_alpha   90.00
_cell.angle_beta   90.00
_cell.angle_gamma   90.00
#
_symmetry.space_group_name_H-M   'P 1'
#
loop_
_entity.id
_entity.type
_entity.pdbx_description
1 polymer ?
#
loop_
_entity_poly.entity_id
_entity_poly.type
_entity_poly.pdbx_seq_one_letter_code
_entity_poly.pdbx_strand_id
1 'polypeptide(L)'
;MAGRPHTAIGTYGQIGVRRRGGRFLVAARYRDVDGRLRVVTARGESQSAAKANLKMRLLNRSGYGTAGMLSLSSSFGDLVALWLADLELQDLVEQTKENYRDDIRLHVLPSFQYLTLGEITTGRVERFLKSELAVSYSRAKHSRTMLNLLFGFALRYDAIPRNPVEGTSQLKKPKGTPEALTLKHIAAIRHAAVTWRTGAEVLGPKPDGQVRDILEILLGSALRIGEALALRPCDVRDGQQGMVIEVTGTVVLKTGHGAVRQSHPKTEHSVRRIALPEFAAEVLRARLAAMDPNDTERTIFANRNGGPFSPYNVRRTFRAFLELAGLDKTDITLRWYRRTGATVIARGGSTDAAAAFLGHGYTAITEGHYIEPDRTVDHGPAELLQRTLRPVDPDDALLRRIMTTDEEDLLTDLEGIDSDETG
;
A
#
# COMPACT_ATOMS: atom_id res chain seq x y z
N MET A 1 60.09 -8.21 12.49
CA MET A 1 60.13 -8.29 10.99
C MET A 1 58.74 -8.02 10.45
N ALA A 2 58.51 -6.93 9.73
CA ALA A 2 57.25 -6.64 9.10
C ALA A 2 56.97 -7.65 7.96
N GLY A 3 55.92 -8.44 8.09
CA GLY A 3 55.52 -9.42 7.09
C GLY A 3 55.21 -8.72 5.76
N ARG A 4 55.44 -9.44 4.64
CA ARG A 4 55.16 -8.95 3.27
C ARG A 4 53.69 -8.52 3.19
N PRO A 5 53.38 -7.30 2.71
CA PRO A 5 52.02 -6.83 2.65
C PRO A 5 51.15 -7.79 1.83
N HIS A 6 49.95 -8.08 2.36
CA HIS A 6 48.99 -8.94 1.68
C HIS A 6 48.54 -8.29 0.37
N THR A 7 48.47 -9.05 -0.73
CA THR A 7 47.85 -8.63 -1.98
C THR A 7 46.39 -8.28 -1.68
N ALA A 8 45.92 -7.11 -2.09
CA ALA A 8 44.51 -6.72 -1.86
C ALA A 8 43.56 -7.68 -2.59
N ILE A 9 42.38 -7.93 -2.06
CA ILE A 9 41.33 -8.71 -2.71
C ILE A 9 41.01 -8.07 -4.07
N GLY A 10 40.79 -8.87 -5.11
CA GLY A 10 40.54 -8.38 -6.47
C GLY A 10 41.76 -7.88 -7.22
N THR A 11 42.95 -8.08 -6.67
CA THR A 11 44.22 -7.67 -7.33
C THR A 11 45.15 -8.86 -7.56
N TYR A 12 46.15 -8.65 -8.41
CA TYR A 12 47.14 -9.64 -8.74
C TYR A 12 48.53 -9.07 -8.60
N GLY A 13 49.48 -9.96 -8.30
CA GLY A 13 50.92 -9.65 -8.20
C GLY A 13 51.60 -9.62 -9.58
N GLN A 14 52.94 -9.73 -9.59
CA GLN A 14 53.73 -9.74 -10.82
C GLN A 14 53.32 -10.87 -11.80
N ILE A 15 53.25 -10.54 -13.08
CA ILE A 15 53.01 -11.49 -14.16
C ILE A 15 54.31 -12.20 -14.53
N GLY A 16 54.39 -13.49 -14.20
CA GLY A 16 55.47 -14.36 -14.65
C GLY A 16 55.28 -14.79 -16.10
N VAL A 17 56.34 -14.83 -16.88
CA VAL A 17 56.34 -15.24 -18.30
C VAL A 17 57.28 -16.43 -18.48
N ARG A 18 56.81 -17.45 -19.18
CA ARG A 18 57.62 -18.62 -19.56
C ARG A 18 57.34 -19.00 -21.01
N ARG A 19 58.33 -19.45 -21.75
CA ARG A 19 58.20 -20.00 -23.10
C ARG A 19 58.14 -21.53 -23.02
N ARG A 20 57.14 -22.17 -23.61
CA ARG A 20 57.00 -23.61 -23.65
C ARG A 20 56.42 -24.06 -24.99
N GLY A 21 57.13 -24.92 -25.73
CA GLY A 21 56.63 -25.49 -26.97
C GLY A 21 56.27 -24.45 -28.05
N GLY A 22 57.09 -23.41 -28.24
CA GLY A 22 56.88 -22.38 -29.23
C GLY A 22 55.84 -21.26 -28.83
N ARG A 23 55.12 -21.45 -27.74
CA ARG A 23 54.13 -20.47 -27.24
C ARG A 23 54.57 -19.87 -25.91
N PHE A 24 54.00 -18.69 -25.57
CA PHE A 24 54.21 -18.02 -24.32
C PHE A 24 53.14 -18.41 -23.34
N LEU A 25 53.52 -18.85 -22.11
CA LEU A 25 52.67 -19.08 -20.96
C LEU A 25 52.92 -17.95 -19.96
N VAL A 26 51.89 -17.27 -19.56
CA VAL A 26 51.92 -16.23 -18.51
C VAL A 26 51.08 -16.66 -17.31
N ALA A 27 51.50 -16.26 -16.10
CA ALA A 27 50.81 -16.59 -14.88
C ALA A 27 50.88 -15.41 -13.93
N ALA A 28 49.82 -15.17 -13.20
CA ALA A 28 49.79 -14.25 -12.06
C ALA A 28 49.06 -14.90 -10.86
N ARG A 29 49.46 -14.55 -9.65
CA ARG A 29 48.70 -14.87 -8.43
C ARG A 29 47.65 -13.79 -8.21
N TYR A 30 46.42 -14.18 -8.25
CA TYR A 30 45.26 -13.32 -8.04
C TYR A 30 44.65 -13.66 -6.67
N ARG A 31 44.33 -12.65 -5.88
CA ARG A 31 43.60 -12.88 -4.62
C ARG A 31 42.10 -12.74 -4.90
N ASP A 32 41.44 -13.89 -4.89
CA ASP A 32 40.00 -13.99 -5.12
C ASP A 32 39.20 -13.37 -3.95
N VAL A 33 37.92 -13.16 -4.13
CA VAL A 33 37.05 -12.50 -3.15
C VAL A 33 36.91 -13.30 -1.86
N ASP A 34 37.12 -14.64 -1.91
CA ASP A 34 37.19 -15.51 -0.75
C ASP A 34 38.50 -15.36 0.04
N GLY A 35 39.36 -14.41 -0.33
CA GLY A 35 40.64 -14.14 0.31
C GLY A 35 41.79 -15.12 -0.08
N ARG A 36 41.50 -16.16 -0.88
CA ARG A 36 42.49 -17.15 -1.29
C ARG A 36 43.29 -16.68 -2.51
N LEU A 37 44.58 -16.94 -2.50
CA LEU A 37 45.49 -16.69 -3.63
C LEU A 37 45.46 -17.88 -4.60
N ARG A 38 45.04 -17.64 -5.85
CA ARG A 38 45.01 -18.62 -6.92
C ARG A 38 45.91 -18.20 -8.08
N VAL A 39 46.50 -19.16 -8.76
CA VAL A 39 47.33 -18.92 -9.95
C VAL A 39 46.40 -18.90 -11.16
N VAL A 40 46.33 -17.78 -11.86
CA VAL A 40 45.64 -17.63 -13.14
C VAL A 40 46.67 -17.66 -14.25
N THR A 41 46.44 -18.48 -15.29
CA THR A 41 47.34 -18.64 -16.41
C THR A 41 46.66 -18.33 -17.71
N ALA A 42 47.45 -17.86 -18.72
CA ALA A 42 46.99 -17.72 -20.10
C ALA A 42 48.11 -18.05 -21.07
N ARG A 43 47.79 -18.41 -22.30
CA ARG A 43 48.70 -18.72 -23.38
C ARG A 43 48.47 -17.76 -24.53
N GLY A 44 49.54 -17.53 -25.34
CA GLY A 44 49.47 -16.76 -26.56
C GLY A 44 50.69 -17.06 -27.47
N GLU A 45 50.55 -16.70 -28.72
CA GLU A 45 51.62 -16.90 -29.70
C GLU A 45 52.78 -15.88 -29.54
N SER A 46 52.47 -14.73 -28.97
CA SER A 46 53.46 -13.74 -28.54
C SER A 46 53.32 -13.45 -27.03
N GLN A 47 54.34 -12.85 -26.44
CA GLN A 47 54.28 -12.42 -25.04
C GLN A 47 53.23 -11.38 -24.77
N SER A 48 53.01 -10.47 -25.72
CA SER A 48 51.97 -9.43 -25.66
C SER A 48 50.58 -10.03 -25.73
N ALA A 49 50.30 -10.97 -26.64
CA ALA A 49 49.06 -11.70 -26.76
C ALA A 49 48.73 -12.53 -25.50
N ALA A 50 49.73 -13.23 -24.97
CA ALA A 50 49.56 -14.00 -23.73
C ALA A 50 49.23 -13.10 -22.53
N LYS A 51 49.88 -11.93 -22.40
CA LYS A 51 49.57 -10.94 -21.35
C LYS A 51 48.17 -10.31 -21.55
N ALA A 52 47.77 -10.01 -22.76
CA ALA A 52 46.40 -9.52 -23.03
C ALA A 52 45.35 -10.56 -22.65
N ASN A 53 45.52 -11.83 -23.06
CA ASN A 53 44.66 -12.93 -22.67
C ASN A 53 44.58 -13.14 -21.17
N LEU A 54 45.70 -12.97 -20.46
CA LEU A 54 45.70 -13.05 -18.99
C LEU A 54 44.90 -11.90 -18.38
N LYS A 55 45.11 -10.67 -18.85
CA LYS A 55 44.36 -9.50 -18.36
C LYS A 55 42.86 -9.67 -18.56
N MET A 56 42.42 -10.16 -19.72
CA MET A 56 41.01 -10.47 -19.97
C MET A 56 40.43 -11.52 -18.99
N ARG A 57 41.20 -12.59 -18.71
CA ARG A 57 40.83 -13.59 -17.71
C ARG A 57 40.77 -13.04 -16.30
N LEU A 58 41.66 -12.13 -15.93
CA LEU A 58 41.68 -11.48 -14.61
C LEU A 58 40.51 -10.47 -14.47
N LEU A 59 40.17 -9.75 -15.51
CA LEU A 59 38.97 -8.85 -15.53
C LEU A 59 37.67 -9.64 -15.35
N ASN A 60 37.54 -10.79 -16.02
CA ASN A 60 36.35 -11.64 -15.91
C ASN A 60 36.35 -12.50 -14.63
N ARG A 61 37.35 -12.35 -13.75
CA ARG A 61 37.51 -13.14 -12.52
C ARG A 61 36.89 -12.47 -11.28
N SER A 62 36.37 -11.28 -11.39
CA SER A 62 35.85 -10.49 -10.26
C SER A 62 34.74 -11.19 -9.44
N GLY A 63 34.17 -12.30 -9.94
CA GLY A 63 33.21 -13.15 -9.21
C GLY A 63 33.73 -14.56 -8.84
N TYR A 64 35.04 -14.87 -9.07
CA TYR A 64 35.53 -16.22 -8.84
C TYR A 64 35.82 -16.48 -7.36
N GLY A 65 35.21 -17.53 -6.83
CA GLY A 65 35.26 -17.83 -5.39
C GLY A 65 34.12 -17.25 -4.57
N THR A 66 33.21 -16.53 -5.21
CA THR A 66 31.99 -15.99 -4.61
C THR A 66 30.83 -16.91 -4.97
N ALA A 67 30.79 -18.12 -4.48
CA ALA A 67 29.59 -18.95 -4.65
C ALA A 67 28.39 -18.18 -4.09
N GLY A 68 27.62 -17.52 -4.98
CA GLY A 68 26.44 -16.75 -4.64
C GLY A 68 26.64 -15.27 -4.24
N MET A 69 27.86 -14.70 -4.27
CA MET A 69 28.06 -13.28 -3.98
C MET A 69 27.87 -12.42 -5.23
N LEU A 70 27.07 -11.36 -5.07
CA LEU A 70 26.83 -10.36 -6.12
C LEU A 70 28.06 -9.45 -6.31
N SER A 71 28.21 -8.92 -7.51
CA SER A 71 29.22 -7.92 -7.88
C SER A 71 28.67 -6.98 -8.95
N LEU A 72 29.42 -5.93 -9.29
CA LEU A 72 29.04 -5.01 -10.37
C LEU A 72 28.84 -5.72 -11.74
N SER A 73 29.48 -6.88 -11.94
CA SER A 73 29.36 -7.69 -13.18
C SER A 73 28.21 -8.70 -13.12
N SER A 74 27.56 -8.89 -11.98
CA SER A 74 26.39 -9.76 -11.84
C SER A 74 25.21 -9.19 -12.59
N SER A 75 24.37 -10.06 -13.19
CA SER A 75 23.16 -9.61 -13.87
C SER A 75 22.11 -9.11 -12.88
N PHE A 76 21.23 -8.23 -13.34
CA PHE A 76 20.08 -7.83 -12.54
C PHE A 76 19.15 -9.03 -12.24
N GLY A 77 19.09 -10.01 -13.13
CA GLY A 77 18.35 -11.26 -12.90
C GLY A 77 18.89 -12.06 -11.69
N ASP A 78 20.23 -12.12 -11.55
CA ASP A 78 20.86 -12.80 -10.39
C ASP A 78 20.55 -12.08 -9.09
N LEU A 79 20.57 -10.73 -9.10
CA LEU A 79 20.13 -9.93 -7.94
C LEU A 79 18.68 -10.24 -7.55
N VAL A 80 17.77 -10.25 -8.54
CA VAL A 80 16.35 -10.56 -8.30
C VAL A 80 16.19 -11.96 -7.72
N ALA A 81 16.87 -12.97 -8.26
CA ALA A 81 16.78 -14.35 -7.78
C ALA A 81 17.22 -14.48 -6.32
N LEU A 82 18.35 -13.85 -5.96
CA LEU A 82 18.87 -13.88 -4.58
C LEU A 82 17.98 -13.09 -3.62
N TRP A 83 17.47 -11.92 -4.05
CA TRP A 83 16.56 -11.13 -3.23
C TRP A 83 15.22 -11.85 -3.00
N LEU A 84 14.68 -12.55 -4.00
CA LEU A 84 13.46 -13.34 -3.83
C LEU A 84 13.66 -14.50 -2.86
N ALA A 85 14.83 -15.13 -2.84
CA ALA A 85 15.16 -16.14 -1.84
C ALA A 85 15.24 -15.54 -0.41
N ASP A 86 15.82 -14.34 -0.26
CA ASP A 86 15.85 -13.60 1.01
C ASP A 86 14.45 -13.17 1.45
N LEU A 87 13.57 -12.78 0.51
CA LEU A 87 12.19 -12.40 0.78
C LEU A 87 11.39 -13.51 1.45
N GLU A 88 11.65 -14.78 1.12
CA GLU A 88 10.97 -15.93 1.76
C GLU A 88 11.28 -16.03 3.25
N LEU A 89 12.48 -15.60 3.66
CA LEU A 89 12.93 -15.64 5.05
C LEU A 89 12.40 -14.45 5.89
N GLN A 90 11.83 -13.43 5.22
CA GLN A 90 11.32 -12.25 5.91
C GLN A 90 9.93 -12.53 6.50
N ASP A 91 9.70 -12.01 7.72
CA ASP A 91 8.39 -12.04 8.39
C ASP A 91 7.44 -10.99 7.78
N LEU A 92 6.98 -11.26 6.56
CA LEU A 92 6.03 -10.45 5.83
C LEU A 92 4.77 -11.25 5.51
N VAL A 93 3.63 -10.58 5.53
CA VAL A 93 2.36 -11.17 5.09
C VAL A 93 2.49 -11.66 3.66
N GLU A 94 2.04 -12.90 3.37
CA GLU A 94 2.19 -13.54 2.07
C GLU A 94 1.68 -12.70 0.90
N GLN A 95 0.55 -12.00 1.08
CA GLN A 95 0.03 -11.08 0.07
C GLN A 95 1.03 -9.95 -0.28
N THR A 96 1.83 -9.50 0.67
CA THR A 96 2.89 -8.50 0.39
C THR A 96 4.00 -9.12 -0.43
N LYS A 97 4.41 -10.35 -0.12
CA LYS A 97 5.41 -11.10 -0.90
C LYS A 97 4.93 -11.34 -2.33
N GLU A 98 3.67 -11.76 -2.50
CA GLU A 98 3.05 -11.94 -3.82
C GLU A 98 3.03 -10.64 -4.63
N ASN A 99 2.63 -9.52 -4.03
CA ASN A 99 2.64 -8.22 -4.69
C ASN A 99 4.06 -7.83 -5.13
N TYR A 100 5.07 -8.06 -4.29
CA TYR A 100 6.46 -7.78 -4.64
C TYR A 100 6.96 -8.65 -5.80
N ARG A 101 6.63 -9.95 -5.80
CA ARG A 101 6.94 -10.86 -6.92
C ARG A 101 6.32 -10.39 -8.22
N ASP A 102 5.04 -9.98 -8.17
CA ASP A 102 4.32 -9.48 -9.34
C ASP A 102 4.85 -8.14 -9.82
N ASP A 103 5.09 -7.17 -8.95
CA ASP A 103 5.67 -5.87 -9.32
C ASP A 103 7.05 -6.03 -10.00
N ILE A 104 7.89 -6.94 -9.47
CA ILE A 104 9.19 -7.25 -10.09
C ILE A 104 8.99 -7.91 -11.45
N ARG A 105 8.20 -8.99 -11.52
CA ARG A 105 7.99 -9.78 -12.73
C ARG A 105 7.37 -8.99 -13.86
N LEU A 106 6.37 -8.17 -13.55
CA LEU A 106 5.56 -7.46 -14.55
C LEU A 106 6.17 -6.11 -14.98
N HIS A 107 6.86 -5.44 -14.06
CA HIS A 107 7.25 -4.05 -14.31
C HIS A 107 8.77 -3.83 -14.31
N VAL A 108 9.49 -4.41 -13.35
CA VAL A 108 10.90 -4.08 -13.14
C VAL A 108 11.83 -4.99 -13.95
N LEU A 109 11.67 -6.31 -13.83
CA LEU A 109 12.56 -7.29 -14.44
C LEU A 109 12.68 -7.15 -15.98
N PRO A 110 11.58 -6.94 -16.74
CA PRO A 110 11.67 -6.81 -18.20
C PRO A 110 12.57 -5.67 -18.68
N SER A 111 12.72 -4.61 -17.85
CA SER A 111 13.50 -3.42 -18.22
C SER A 111 14.99 -3.53 -17.91
N PHE A 112 15.38 -4.43 -16.98
CA PHE A 112 16.74 -4.49 -16.47
C PHE A 112 17.41 -5.87 -16.53
N GLN A 113 16.69 -6.95 -16.85
CA GLN A 113 17.15 -8.34 -16.72
C GLN A 113 18.46 -8.65 -17.49
N TYR A 114 18.72 -7.96 -18.60
CA TYR A 114 19.90 -8.17 -19.42
C TYR A 114 21.07 -7.23 -19.07
N LEU A 115 20.91 -6.37 -18.08
CA LEU A 115 21.92 -5.45 -17.63
C LEU A 115 22.67 -6.00 -16.44
N THR A 116 23.97 -5.67 -16.35
CA THR A 116 24.74 -5.87 -15.13
C THR A 116 24.45 -4.77 -14.12
N LEU A 117 24.71 -5.02 -12.83
CA LEU A 117 24.49 -4.05 -11.76
C LEU A 117 25.29 -2.76 -12.01
N GLY A 118 26.50 -2.86 -12.57
CA GLY A 118 27.33 -1.71 -12.90
C GLY A 118 26.79 -0.85 -14.05
N GLU A 119 25.98 -1.41 -14.94
CA GLU A 119 25.36 -0.69 -16.06
C GLU A 119 24.08 0.04 -15.68
N ILE A 120 23.49 -0.28 -14.51
CA ILE A 120 22.25 0.34 -14.04
C ILE A 120 22.60 1.63 -13.27
N THR A 121 22.67 2.72 -14.01
CA THR A 121 22.97 4.05 -13.48
C THR A 121 21.70 4.76 -13.00
N THR A 122 21.86 5.78 -12.15
CA THR A 122 20.75 6.66 -11.72
C THR A 122 19.97 7.22 -12.90
N GLY A 123 20.63 7.61 -14.00
CA GLY A 123 19.97 8.11 -15.20
C GLY A 123 19.13 7.06 -15.93
N ARG A 124 19.50 5.78 -15.87
CA ARG A 124 18.66 4.68 -16.41
C ARG A 124 17.43 4.47 -15.55
N VAL A 125 17.59 4.44 -14.23
CA VAL A 125 16.48 4.32 -13.27
C VAL A 125 15.51 5.50 -13.41
N GLU A 126 16.02 6.72 -13.51
CA GLU A 126 15.22 7.93 -13.72
C GLU A 126 14.35 7.85 -14.99
N ARG A 127 14.95 7.45 -16.13
CA ARG A 127 14.20 7.28 -17.38
C ARG A 127 13.13 6.20 -17.28
N PHE A 128 13.44 5.08 -16.65
CA PHE A 128 12.49 4.01 -16.42
C PHE A 128 11.33 4.49 -15.53
N LEU A 129 11.61 5.17 -14.42
CA LEU A 129 10.55 5.68 -13.55
C LEU A 129 9.66 6.72 -14.24
N LYS A 130 10.21 7.53 -15.13
CA LYS A 130 9.43 8.46 -15.97
C LYS A 130 8.52 7.73 -16.95
N SER A 131 8.98 6.65 -17.58
CA SER A 131 8.11 5.83 -18.45
C SER A 131 7.00 5.13 -17.66
N GLU A 132 7.28 4.64 -16.46
CA GLU A 132 6.27 4.07 -15.57
C GLU A 132 5.26 5.12 -15.09
N LEU A 133 5.72 6.35 -14.80
CA LEU A 133 4.89 7.48 -14.40
C LEU A 133 3.92 7.91 -15.51
N ALA A 134 4.33 7.81 -16.77
CA ALA A 134 3.46 8.07 -17.92
C ALA A 134 2.26 7.09 -17.98
N VAL A 135 2.40 5.88 -17.45
CA VAL A 135 1.31 4.92 -17.35
C VAL A 135 0.45 5.21 -16.10
N SER A 136 1.07 5.27 -14.92
CA SER A 136 0.39 5.69 -13.70
C SER A 136 1.40 6.00 -12.57
N TYR A 137 0.99 6.90 -11.67
CA TYR A 137 1.74 7.20 -10.45
C TYR A 137 1.95 5.97 -9.55
N SER A 138 0.92 5.13 -9.39
CA SER A 138 1.01 3.91 -8.57
C SER A 138 2.04 2.96 -9.11
N ARG A 139 2.06 2.73 -10.43
CA ARG A 139 3.02 1.86 -11.10
C ARG A 139 4.45 2.37 -10.92
N ALA A 140 4.70 3.66 -11.16
CA ALA A 140 6.00 4.27 -10.92
C ALA A 140 6.44 4.18 -9.46
N LYS A 141 5.52 4.41 -8.51
CA LYS A 141 5.78 4.30 -7.07
C LYS A 141 6.18 2.88 -6.66
N HIS A 142 5.42 1.87 -7.11
CA HIS A 142 5.71 0.47 -6.80
C HIS A 142 7.04 0.03 -7.43
N SER A 143 7.27 0.35 -8.70
CA SER A 143 8.54 0.08 -9.39
C SER A 143 9.73 0.71 -8.67
N ARG A 144 9.60 1.98 -8.21
CA ARG A 144 10.63 2.64 -7.41
C ARG A 144 10.88 1.92 -6.09
N THR A 145 9.82 1.49 -5.41
CA THR A 145 9.93 0.74 -4.15
C THR A 145 10.68 -0.57 -4.38
N MET A 146 10.33 -1.34 -5.40
CA MET A 146 11.01 -2.59 -5.72
C MET A 146 12.48 -2.39 -6.08
N LEU A 147 12.80 -1.42 -6.93
CA LEU A 147 14.19 -1.09 -7.26
C LEU A 147 14.97 -0.67 -6.01
N ASN A 148 14.37 0.13 -5.13
CA ASN A 148 15.03 0.55 -3.90
C ASN A 148 15.31 -0.62 -2.95
N LEU A 149 14.41 -1.57 -2.81
CA LEU A 149 14.60 -2.78 -2.02
C LEU A 149 15.68 -3.68 -2.62
N LEU A 150 15.66 -3.91 -3.93
CA LEU A 150 16.63 -4.72 -4.66
C LEU A 150 18.05 -4.12 -4.57
N PHE A 151 18.22 -2.84 -4.86
CA PHE A 151 19.52 -2.18 -4.78
C PHE A 151 19.98 -1.94 -3.35
N GLY A 152 19.04 -1.75 -2.41
CA GLY A 152 19.36 -1.76 -0.98
C GLY A 152 19.92 -3.12 -0.51
N PHE A 153 19.39 -4.22 -1.04
CA PHE A 153 19.95 -5.55 -0.82
C PHE A 153 21.35 -5.68 -1.44
N ALA A 154 21.53 -5.31 -2.70
CA ALA A 154 22.83 -5.34 -3.37
C ALA A 154 23.90 -4.49 -2.65
N LEU A 155 23.50 -3.35 -2.08
CA LEU A 155 24.38 -2.48 -1.29
C LEU A 155 24.81 -3.17 0.03
N ARG A 156 23.90 -3.84 0.74
CA ARG A 156 24.23 -4.60 1.97
C ARG A 156 25.17 -5.77 1.73
N TYR A 157 25.23 -6.26 0.50
CA TYR A 157 26.15 -7.34 0.09
C TYR A 157 27.40 -6.82 -0.65
N ASP A 158 27.68 -5.51 -0.53
CA ASP A 158 28.84 -4.84 -1.14
C ASP A 158 28.96 -5.03 -2.66
N ALA A 159 27.85 -5.39 -3.33
CA ALA A 159 27.81 -5.62 -4.77
C ALA A 159 27.86 -4.31 -5.58
N ILE A 160 27.42 -3.21 -4.97
CA ILE A 160 27.40 -1.88 -5.55
C ILE A 160 27.85 -0.84 -4.52
N PRO A 161 28.54 0.25 -4.95
CA PRO A 161 29.01 1.27 -4.01
C PRO A 161 27.92 2.26 -3.57
N ARG A 162 26.79 2.33 -4.26
CA ARG A 162 25.67 3.21 -3.97
C ARG A 162 24.37 2.70 -4.58
N ASN A 163 23.24 3.04 -3.96
CA ASN A 163 21.93 2.73 -4.52
C ASN A 163 21.56 3.74 -5.63
N PRO A 164 21.38 3.31 -6.89
CA PRO A 164 21.09 4.23 -8.01
C PRO A 164 19.70 4.88 -7.92
N VAL A 165 18.80 4.37 -7.07
CA VAL A 165 17.45 4.92 -6.89
C VAL A 165 17.45 6.19 -6.05
N GLU A 166 18.38 6.31 -5.09
CA GLU A 166 18.45 7.46 -4.16
C GLU A 166 18.65 8.81 -4.87
N GLY A 167 19.39 8.82 -5.99
CA GLY A 167 19.62 10.02 -6.79
C GLY A 167 18.51 10.35 -7.79
N THR A 168 17.38 9.61 -7.81
CA THR A 168 16.28 9.89 -8.74
C THR A 168 15.34 10.98 -8.21
N SER A 169 14.67 11.66 -9.14
CA SER A 169 13.66 12.68 -8.81
C SER A 169 12.53 12.12 -7.96
N GLN A 170 12.00 12.94 -7.07
CA GLN A 170 10.82 12.58 -6.28
C GLN A 170 9.59 12.47 -7.18
N LEU A 171 8.87 11.36 -7.09
CA LEU A 171 7.59 11.18 -7.77
C LEU A 171 6.53 12.06 -7.10
N LYS A 172 5.97 13.01 -7.85
CA LYS A 172 4.88 13.87 -7.35
C LYS A 172 3.58 13.11 -7.41
N LYS A 173 2.95 12.89 -6.24
CA LYS A 173 1.62 12.29 -6.16
C LYS A 173 0.60 13.26 -6.77
N PRO A 174 -0.25 12.82 -7.72
CA PRO A 174 -1.38 13.64 -8.16
C PRO A 174 -2.25 14.02 -6.96
N LYS A 175 -2.61 15.30 -6.88
CA LYS A 175 -3.57 15.78 -5.87
C LYS A 175 -4.95 15.25 -6.27
N GLY A 176 -5.48 14.31 -5.53
CA GLY A 176 -6.85 13.84 -5.64
C GLY A 176 -7.60 14.24 -4.38
N THR A 177 -8.76 14.85 -4.55
CA THR A 177 -9.67 15.14 -3.45
C THR A 177 -10.49 13.87 -3.18
N PRO A 178 -10.61 13.40 -1.93
CA PRO A 178 -11.54 12.34 -1.63
C PRO A 178 -12.96 12.79 -1.95
N GLU A 179 -13.70 11.98 -2.71
CA GLU A 179 -15.10 12.25 -3.05
C GLU A 179 -15.99 11.20 -2.37
N ALA A 180 -17.17 11.62 -1.93
CA ALA A 180 -18.21 10.80 -1.35
C ALA A 180 -19.36 10.57 -2.35
N LEU A 181 -20.11 9.48 -2.15
CA LEU A 181 -21.35 9.25 -2.91
C LEU A 181 -22.40 10.29 -2.53
N THR A 182 -23.00 10.91 -3.51
CA THR A 182 -24.20 11.74 -3.31
C THR A 182 -25.44 10.86 -3.10
N LEU A 183 -26.50 11.41 -2.53
CA LEU A 183 -27.77 10.70 -2.41
C LEU A 183 -28.32 10.25 -3.79
N LYS A 184 -28.07 11.04 -4.84
CA LYS A 184 -28.43 10.67 -6.22
C LYS A 184 -27.64 9.44 -6.69
N HIS A 185 -26.33 9.38 -6.43
CA HIS A 185 -25.51 8.21 -6.74
C HIS A 185 -26.02 6.96 -6.01
N ILE A 186 -26.32 7.07 -4.72
CA ILE A 186 -26.83 5.96 -3.90
C ILE A 186 -28.16 5.45 -4.45
N ALA A 187 -29.10 6.36 -4.75
CA ALA A 187 -30.41 5.99 -5.28
C ALA A 187 -30.31 5.29 -6.65
N ALA A 188 -29.48 5.83 -7.56
CA ALA A 188 -29.26 5.23 -8.89
C ALA A 188 -28.62 3.84 -8.80
N ILE A 189 -27.61 3.66 -7.93
CA ILE A 189 -26.96 2.37 -7.75
C ILE A 189 -27.92 1.35 -7.09
N ARG A 190 -28.70 1.76 -6.10
CA ARG A 190 -29.75 0.91 -5.49
C ARG A 190 -30.77 0.44 -6.51
N HIS A 191 -31.26 1.34 -7.34
CA HIS A 191 -32.19 1.01 -8.43
C HIS A 191 -31.57 0.00 -9.40
N ALA A 192 -30.35 0.27 -9.87
CA ALA A 192 -29.61 -0.64 -10.74
C ALA A 192 -29.41 -2.02 -10.11
N ALA A 193 -29.07 -2.09 -8.82
CA ALA A 193 -28.85 -3.35 -8.12
C ALA A 193 -30.13 -4.20 -7.98
N VAL A 194 -31.31 -3.56 -7.89
CA VAL A 194 -32.61 -4.25 -7.84
C VAL A 194 -33.02 -4.74 -9.23
N THR A 195 -32.80 -3.95 -10.27
CA THR A 195 -33.26 -4.24 -11.65
C THR A 195 -32.27 -5.09 -12.44
N TRP A 196 -31.04 -5.25 -11.94
CA TRP A 196 -30.01 -5.99 -12.64
C TRP A 196 -30.37 -7.46 -12.89
N ARG A 197 -30.44 -7.85 -14.18
CA ARG A 197 -30.73 -9.21 -14.62
C ARG A 197 -32.08 -9.78 -14.12
N THR A 198 -33.05 -8.95 -13.83
CA THR A 198 -34.41 -9.39 -13.42
C THR A 198 -35.34 -9.65 -14.59
N GLY A 199 -35.04 -9.17 -15.81
CA GLY A 199 -35.85 -9.37 -17.01
C GLY A 199 -36.09 -10.86 -17.34
N ALA A 200 -37.26 -11.19 -17.89
CA ALA A 200 -37.62 -12.56 -18.24
C ALA A 200 -36.71 -13.14 -19.34
N GLU A 201 -36.28 -12.30 -20.27
CA GLU A 201 -35.42 -12.62 -21.42
C GLU A 201 -33.93 -12.78 -21.03
N VAL A 202 -33.53 -12.44 -19.82
CA VAL A 202 -32.14 -12.59 -19.39
C VAL A 202 -31.82 -14.04 -19.10
N LEU A 203 -30.98 -14.63 -19.95
CA LEU A 203 -30.54 -16.03 -19.83
C LEU A 203 -29.57 -16.25 -18.65
N GLY A 204 -29.60 -17.45 -18.11
CA GLY A 204 -28.71 -17.90 -17.01
C GLY A 204 -29.28 -17.66 -15.62
N PRO A 205 -28.50 -17.99 -14.57
CA PRO A 205 -28.95 -17.90 -13.19
C PRO A 205 -29.32 -16.46 -12.81
N LYS A 206 -30.45 -16.31 -12.13
CA LYS A 206 -30.84 -15.01 -11.57
C LYS A 206 -29.94 -14.62 -10.41
N PRO A 207 -29.73 -13.32 -10.15
CA PRO A 207 -28.97 -12.86 -9.01
C PRO A 207 -29.57 -13.32 -7.69
N ASP A 208 -28.75 -13.73 -6.75
CA ASP A 208 -29.15 -14.08 -5.38
C ASP A 208 -29.23 -12.89 -4.42
N GLY A 209 -29.03 -11.68 -4.94
CA GLY A 209 -29.10 -10.41 -4.22
C GLY A 209 -27.87 -10.13 -3.34
N GLN A 210 -26.91 -11.06 -3.21
CA GLN A 210 -25.79 -10.88 -2.27
C GLN A 210 -25.02 -9.58 -2.50
N VAL A 211 -24.74 -9.21 -3.77
CA VAL A 211 -23.94 -8.00 -4.04
C VAL A 211 -24.72 -6.74 -3.66
N ARG A 212 -26.04 -6.70 -3.92
CA ARG A 212 -26.90 -5.61 -3.44
C ARG A 212 -26.81 -5.46 -1.92
N ASP A 213 -26.94 -6.55 -1.21
CA ASP A 213 -26.95 -6.57 0.26
C ASP A 213 -25.57 -6.20 0.83
N ILE A 214 -24.48 -6.64 0.18
CA ILE A 214 -23.10 -6.21 0.52
C ILE A 214 -22.97 -4.67 0.41
N LEU A 215 -23.56 -4.04 -0.63
CA LEU A 215 -23.50 -2.59 -0.78
C LEU A 215 -24.23 -1.86 0.36
N GLU A 216 -25.36 -2.37 0.82
CA GLU A 216 -26.08 -1.78 1.98
C GLU A 216 -25.26 -1.93 3.27
N ILE A 217 -24.62 -3.06 3.49
CA ILE A 217 -23.71 -3.25 4.63
C ILE A 217 -22.51 -2.29 4.53
N LEU A 218 -21.91 -2.12 3.35
CA LEU A 218 -20.80 -1.18 3.16
C LEU A 218 -21.24 0.26 3.43
N LEU A 219 -22.45 0.63 3.05
CA LEU A 219 -23.00 1.97 3.27
C LEU A 219 -23.25 2.24 4.77
N GLY A 220 -23.84 1.29 5.49
CA GLY A 220 -24.18 1.44 6.91
C GLY A 220 -23.01 1.26 7.86
N SER A 221 -21.95 0.55 7.46
CA SER A 221 -20.83 0.21 8.34
C SER A 221 -19.51 0.88 7.96
N ALA A 222 -19.41 1.45 6.78
CA ALA A 222 -18.15 1.94 6.18
C ALA A 222 -16.99 0.92 6.21
N LEU A 223 -17.28 -0.38 6.25
CA LEU A 223 -16.29 -1.46 6.24
C LEU A 223 -15.45 -1.45 4.94
N ARG A 224 -14.23 -1.98 5.03
CA ARG A 224 -13.52 -2.40 3.81
C ARG A 224 -14.23 -3.61 3.21
N ILE A 225 -14.22 -3.74 1.88
CA ILE A 225 -14.88 -4.88 1.21
C ILE A 225 -14.46 -6.23 1.79
N GLY A 226 -13.16 -6.43 2.07
CA GLY A 226 -12.68 -7.68 2.67
C GLY A 226 -13.21 -7.91 4.09
N GLU A 227 -13.43 -6.87 4.89
CA GLU A 227 -14.01 -6.94 6.22
C GLU A 227 -15.50 -7.34 6.14
N ALA A 228 -16.26 -6.68 5.26
CA ALA A 228 -17.68 -7.02 5.05
C ALA A 228 -17.89 -8.47 4.58
N LEU A 229 -17.06 -8.96 3.68
CA LEU A 229 -17.11 -10.34 3.19
C LEU A 229 -16.64 -11.37 4.21
N ALA A 230 -15.93 -10.95 5.25
CA ALA A 230 -15.44 -11.83 6.32
C ALA A 230 -16.42 -11.99 7.48
N LEU A 231 -17.52 -11.23 7.51
CA LEU A 231 -18.53 -11.30 8.57
C LEU A 231 -19.15 -12.71 8.64
N ARG A 232 -19.27 -13.20 9.88
CA ARG A 232 -19.89 -14.49 10.23
C ARG A 232 -21.07 -14.26 11.18
N PRO A 233 -22.00 -15.21 11.32
CA PRO A 233 -23.07 -15.10 12.32
C PRO A 233 -22.56 -14.83 13.74
N CYS A 234 -21.45 -15.47 14.17
CA CYS A 234 -20.85 -15.25 15.48
C CYS A 234 -20.28 -13.84 15.69
N ASP A 235 -20.02 -13.09 14.61
CA ASP A 235 -19.55 -11.71 14.67
C ASP A 235 -20.70 -10.68 14.79
N VAL A 236 -21.97 -11.13 14.79
CA VAL A 236 -23.17 -10.28 14.82
C VAL A 236 -23.93 -10.45 16.13
N ARG A 237 -24.27 -9.35 16.76
CA ARG A 237 -25.12 -9.31 17.94
C ARG A 237 -26.30 -8.39 17.69
N ASP A 238 -27.52 -8.93 17.77
CA ASP A 238 -28.75 -8.16 17.63
C ASP A 238 -29.46 -8.12 19.00
N GLY A 239 -29.71 -6.92 19.50
CA GLY A 239 -30.24 -6.70 20.82
C GLY A 239 -31.17 -5.48 20.89
N GLN A 240 -31.67 -5.18 22.09
CA GLN A 240 -32.61 -4.07 22.29
C GLN A 240 -32.07 -2.69 21.88
N GLN A 241 -30.75 -2.51 21.88
CA GLN A 241 -30.08 -1.25 21.47
C GLN A 241 -29.71 -1.24 19.96
N GLY A 242 -30.19 -2.22 19.20
CA GLY A 242 -29.89 -2.38 17.78
C GLY A 242 -28.81 -3.43 17.52
N MET A 243 -28.43 -3.55 16.25
CA MET A 243 -27.47 -4.54 15.79
C MET A 243 -26.06 -3.99 15.85
N VAL A 244 -25.15 -4.79 16.40
CA VAL A 244 -23.71 -4.51 16.47
C VAL A 244 -22.95 -5.62 15.76
N ILE A 245 -22.01 -5.25 14.91
CA ILE A 245 -21.07 -6.16 14.26
C ILE A 245 -19.66 -6.00 14.83
N GLU A 246 -18.92 -7.09 14.93
CA GLU A 246 -17.51 -7.12 15.34
C GLU A 246 -16.61 -7.45 14.14
N VAL A 247 -15.60 -6.62 13.88
CA VAL A 247 -14.66 -6.84 12.78
C VAL A 247 -13.54 -7.74 13.27
N THR A 248 -13.61 -9.03 12.96
CA THR A 248 -12.67 -10.05 13.43
C THR A 248 -11.78 -10.62 12.34
N GLY A 249 -12.00 -10.25 11.07
CA GLY A 249 -11.24 -10.81 9.97
C GLY A 249 -11.39 -10.04 8.67
N THR A 250 -10.73 -10.55 7.65
CA THR A 250 -10.81 -10.02 6.27
C THR A 250 -10.72 -11.14 5.25
N VAL A 251 -11.44 -11.00 4.13
CA VAL A 251 -11.30 -11.89 2.98
C VAL A 251 -10.22 -11.36 2.06
N VAL A 252 -9.26 -12.20 1.74
CA VAL A 252 -8.18 -11.97 0.79
C VAL A 252 -8.22 -12.98 -0.35
N LEU A 253 -7.58 -12.65 -1.47
CA LEU A 253 -7.36 -13.58 -2.56
C LEU A 253 -5.99 -14.21 -2.40
N LYS A 254 -5.90 -15.53 -2.36
CA LYS A 254 -4.63 -16.27 -2.35
C LYS A 254 -4.47 -17.02 -3.66
N THR A 255 -3.30 -16.90 -4.27
CA THR A 255 -2.94 -17.62 -5.49
C THR A 255 -3.15 -19.14 -5.31
N GLY A 256 -3.85 -19.77 -6.22
CA GLY A 256 -4.18 -21.21 -6.15
C GLY A 256 -5.31 -21.60 -5.17
N HIS A 257 -5.74 -20.73 -4.27
CA HIS A 257 -6.75 -21.02 -3.25
C HIS A 257 -8.04 -20.18 -3.38
N GLY A 258 -8.00 -19.10 -4.19
CA GLY A 258 -9.15 -18.21 -4.36
C GLY A 258 -9.38 -17.29 -3.16
N ALA A 259 -10.65 -17.03 -2.85
CA ALA A 259 -11.03 -16.18 -1.72
C ALA A 259 -10.94 -16.96 -0.40
N VAL A 260 -10.15 -16.45 0.54
CA VAL A 260 -9.93 -17.07 1.86
C VAL A 260 -10.16 -16.04 2.95
N ARG A 261 -10.84 -16.43 4.04
CA ARG A 261 -10.97 -15.61 5.24
C ARG A 261 -9.71 -15.72 6.10
N GLN A 262 -9.12 -14.58 6.44
CA GLN A 262 -8.09 -14.47 7.47
C GLN A 262 -8.74 -14.06 8.78
N SER A 263 -8.34 -14.70 9.88
CA SER A 263 -8.88 -14.51 11.23
C SER A 263 -8.40 -13.23 11.94
N HIS A 264 -7.61 -12.40 11.26
CA HIS A 264 -7.14 -11.11 11.76
C HIS A 264 -7.28 -10.06 10.66
N PRO A 265 -7.70 -8.85 10.99
CA PRO A 265 -7.67 -7.73 10.06
C PRO A 265 -6.22 -7.26 9.85
N LYS A 266 -6.00 -6.35 8.90
CA LYS A 266 -4.67 -5.90 8.48
C LYS A 266 -3.82 -5.28 9.61
N THR A 267 -4.46 -4.71 10.64
CA THR A 267 -3.79 -4.09 11.81
C THR A 267 -4.62 -4.36 13.05
N GLU A 268 -4.01 -4.35 14.23
CA GLU A 268 -4.70 -4.51 15.53
C GLU A 268 -5.80 -3.46 15.75
N HIS A 269 -5.57 -2.21 15.34
CA HIS A 269 -6.58 -1.14 15.40
C HIS A 269 -7.79 -1.36 14.50
N SER A 270 -7.75 -2.34 13.60
CA SER A 270 -8.89 -2.68 12.74
C SER A 270 -9.93 -3.54 13.44
N VAL A 271 -9.59 -4.19 14.56
CA VAL A 271 -10.56 -4.90 15.42
C VAL A 271 -11.42 -3.85 16.11
N ARG A 272 -12.71 -3.86 15.84
CA ARG A 272 -13.65 -2.88 16.36
C ARG A 272 -15.09 -3.37 16.31
N ARG A 273 -15.95 -2.76 17.11
CA ARG A 273 -17.39 -2.98 17.09
C ARG A 273 -18.07 -1.78 16.44
N ILE A 274 -19.06 -2.05 15.62
CA ILE A 274 -19.80 -1.04 14.84
C ILE A 274 -21.28 -1.28 15.07
N ALA A 275 -21.99 -0.28 15.58
CA ALA A 275 -23.45 -0.27 15.58
C ALA A 275 -23.95 0.02 14.16
N LEU A 276 -24.89 -0.78 13.68
CA LEU A 276 -25.46 -0.63 12.34
C LEU A 276 -26.73 0.22 12.36
N PRO A 277 -26.91 1.09 11.37
CA PRO A 277 -28.21 1.70 11.12
C PRO A 277 -29.22 0.64 10.68
N GLU A 278 -30.51 0.88 10.96
CA GLU A 278 -31.59 -0.11 10.80
C GLU A 278 -31.64 -0.69 9.37
N PHE A 279 -31.50 0.15 8.34
CA PHE A 279 -31.53 -0.33 6.94
C PHE A 279 -30.47 -1.40 6.64
N ALA A 280 -29.29 -1.34 7.29
CA ALA A 280 -28.24 -2.34 7.15
C ALA A 280 -28.47 -3.54 8.07
N ALA A 281 -29.01 -3.31 9.28
CA ALA A 281 -29.37 -4.36 10.21
C ALA A 281 -30.47 -5.29 9.64
N GLU A 282 -31.50 -4.73 8.99
CA GLU A 282 -32.55 -5.51 8.31
C GLU A 282 -31.97 -6.46 7.25
N VAL A 283 -31.02 -5.98 6.46
CA VAL A 283 -30.33 -6.82 5.47
C VAL A 283 -29.61 -7.98 6.12
N LEU A 284 -28.87 -7.75 7.21
CA LEU A 284 -28.19 -8.83 7.92
C LEU A 284 -29.16 -9.79 8.58
N ARG A 285 -30.25 -9.31 9.20
CA ARG A 285 -31.30 -10.19 9.77
C ARG A 285 -31.86 -11.13 8.69
N ALA A 286 -32.21 -10.59 7.53
CA ALA A 286 -32.74 -11.39 6.43
C ALA A 286 -31.73 -12.45 5.95
N ARG A 287 -30.45 -12.11 5.88
CA ARG A 287 -29.37 -13.05 5.52
C ARG A 287 -29.16 -14.12 6.57
N LEU A 288 -29.10 -13.75 7.84
CA LEU A 288 -28.94 -14.67 8.96
C LEU A 288 -30.13 -15.64 9.08
N ALA A 289 -31.35 -15.18 8.87
CA ALA A 289 -32.55 -16.00 8.88
C ALA A 289 -32.56 -17.06 7.77
N ALA A 290 -31.85 -16.84 6.68
CA ALA A 290 -31.71 -17.79 5.56
C ALA A 290 -30.53 -18.77 5.74
N MET A 291 -29.73 -18.65 6.79
CA MET A 291 -28.59 -19.52 7.09
C MET A 291 -28.99 -20.64 8.08
N ASP A 292 -28.18 -21.71 8.08
CA ASP A 292 -28.29 -22.72 9.14
C ASP A 292 -27.85 -22.08 10.48
N PRO A 293 -28.72 -22.08 11.52
CA PRO A 293 -28.38 -21.50 12.82
C PRO A 293 -27.14 -22.14 13.49
N ASN A 294 -26.80 -23.37 13.12
CA ASN A 294 -25.65 -24.09 13.69
C ASN A 294 -24.34 -23.73 12.96
N ASP A 295 -24.40 -23.14 11.77
CA ASP A 295 -23.22 -22.79 10.98
C ASP A 295 -22.77 -21.35 11.30
N THR A 296 -22.27 -21.15 12.52
CA THR A 296 -21.88 -19.82 13.04
C THR A 296 -20.53 -19.33 12.52
N GLU A 297 -19.71 -20.22 11.95
CA GLU A 297 -18.36 -19.92 11.49
C GLU A 297 -18.26 -19.62 9.99
N ARG A 298 -19.27 -19.97 9.21
CA ARG A 298 -19.33 -19.65 7.79
C ARG A 298 -19.55 -18.16 7.57
N THR A 299 -18.93 -17.63 6.52
CA THR A 299 -19.17 -16.22 6.14
C THR A 299 -20.62 -16.01 5.68
N ILE A 300 -21.25 -14.92 6.11
CA ILE A 300 -22.64 -14.55 5.75
C ILE A 300 -22.77 -14.42 4.24
N PHE A 301 -21.74 -13.87 3.58
CA PHE A 301 -21.67 -13.80 2.12
C PHE A 301 -20.76 -14.91 1.60
N ALA A 302 -21.37 -15.89 0.96
CA ALA A 302 -20.69 -17.08 0.50
C ALA A 302 -20.88 -17.34 -0.99
N ASN A 303 -19.90 -17.96 -1.61
CA ASN A 303 -20.01 -18.45 -2.98
C ASN A 303 -20.81 -19.76 -3.03
N ARG A 304 -21.09 -20.27 -4.24
CA ARG A 304 -21.88 -21.50 -4.46
C ARG A 304 -21.29 -22.74 -3.79
N ASN A 305 -20.00 -22.76 -3.53
CA ASN A 305 -19.28 -23.86 -2.89
C ASN A 305 -19.20 -23.70 -1.37
N GLY A 306 -19.88 -22.70 -0.79
CA GLY A 306 -19.89 -22.43 0.64
C GLY A 306 -18.67 -21.65 1.16
N GLY A 307 -17.66 -21.40 0.34
CA GLY A 307 -16.52 -20.55 0.72
C GLY A 307 -16.83 -19.05 0.66
N PRO A 308 -15.93 -18.19 1.14
CA PRO A 308 -16.13 -16.74 1.16
C PRO A 308 -16.41 -16.18 -0.23
N PHE A 309 -17.28 -15.17 -0.32
CA PHE A 309 -17.55 -14.49 -1.57
C PHE A 309 -16.31 -13.68 -2.02
N SER A 310 -15.99 -13.73 -3.32
CA SER A 310 -14.78 -13.11 -3.83
C SER A 310 -14.94 -11.58 -3.97
N PRO A 311 -14.01 -10.76 -3.43
CA PRO A 311 -13.97 -9.32 -3.67
C PRO A 311 -13.92 -8.95 -5.16
N TYR A 312 -13.34 -9.80 -6.00
CA TYR A 312 -13.30 -9.60 -7.44
C TYR A 312 -14.70 -9.70 -8.07
N ASN A 313 -15.48 -10.69 -7.64
CA ASN A 313 -16.85 -10.86 -8.14
C ASN A 313 -17.74 -9.68 -7.73
N VAL A 314 -17.61 -9.20 -6.49
CA VAL A 314 -18.32 -7.99 -6.04
C VAL A 314 -17.99 -6.80 -6.93
N ARG A 315 -16.69 -6.54 -7.17
CA ARG A 315 -16.25 -5.41 -8.02
C ARG A 315 -16.76 -5.55 -9.46
N ARG A 316 -16.77 -6.76 -10.02
CA ARG A 316 -17.28 -7.01 -11.36
C ARG A 316 -18.78 -6.72 -11.46
N THR A 317 -19.57 -7.23 -10.52
CA THR A 317 -21.02 -6.99 -10.49
C THR A 317 -21.33 -5.51 -10.19
N PHE A 318 -20.57 -4.87 -9.30
CA PHE A 318 -20.71 -3.46 -9.02
C PHE A 318 -20.46 -2.56 -10.26
N ARG A 319 -19.50 -2.91 -11.11
CA ARG A 319 -19.30 -2.21 -12.39
C ARG A 319 -20.53 -2.32 -13.30
N ALA A 320 -21.14 -3.51 -13.35
CA ALA A 320 -22.40 -3.66 -14.11
C ALA A 320 -23.54 -2.82 -13.52
N PHE A 321 -23.59 -2.62 -12.20
CA PHE A 321 -24.56 -1.71 -11.58
C PHE A 321 -24.27 -0.25 -11.96
N LEU A 322 -22.99 0.17 -11.97
CA LEU A 322 -22.60 1.52 -12.39
C LEU A 322 -22.97 1.77 -13.87
N GLU A 323 -22.74 0.80 -14.75
CA GLU A 323 -23.13 0.87 -16.15
C GLU A 323 -24.63 1.03 -16.29
N LEU A 324 -25.43 0.21 -15.60
CA LEU A 324 -26.88 0.29 -15.62
C LEU A 324 -27.42 1.61 -15.00
N ALA A 325 -26.69 2.16 -14.04
CA ALA A 325 -27.01 3.45 -13.41
C ALA A 325 -26.56 4.67 -14.23
N GLY A 326 -25.88 4.48 -15.38
CA GLY A 326 -25.29 5.57 -16.18
C GLY A 326 -24.10 6.26 -15.51
N LEU A 327 -23.39 5.54 -14.62
CA LEU A 327 -22.24 6.02 -13.85
C LEU A 327 -20.90 5.35 -14.28
N ASP A 328 -20.89 4.67 -15.41
CA ASP A 328 -19.73 3.92 -15.95
C ASP A 328 -18.50 4.80 -16.22
N LYS A 329 -18.72 6.08 -16.54
CA LYS A 329 -17.65 7.07 -16.80
C LYS A 329 -17.11 7.77 -15.55
N THR A 330 -17.57 7.36 -14.37
CA THR A 330 -17.12 7.93 -13.10
C THR A 330 -16.00 7.10 -12.48
N ASP A 331 -15.23 7.71 -11.58
CA ASP A 331 -14.20 7.01 -10.79
C ASP A 331 -14.77 6.29 -9.56
N ILE A 332 -16.09 6.08 -9.51
CA ILE A 332 -16.79 5.46 -8.38
C ILE A 332 -16.29 4.01 -8.21
N THR A 333 -15.83 3.71 -7.02
CA THR A 333 -15.42 2.37 -6.60
C THR A 333 -16.08 2.00 -5.26
N LEU A 334 -16.01 0.74 -4.86
CA LEU A 334 -16.50 0.29 -3.54
C LEU A 334 -15.88 1.07 -2.36
N ARG A 335 -14.70 1.66 -2.54
CA ARG A 335 -14.06 2.51 -1.52
C ARG A 335 -14.84 3.80 -1.25
N TRP A 336 -15.64 4.26 -2.21
CA TRP A 336 -16.47 5.45 -2.03
C TRP A 336 -17.54 5.25 -0.96
N TYR A 337 -18.07 4.04 -0.76
CA TYR A 337 -18.98 3.73 0.34
C TYR A 337 -18.36 4.06 1.70
N ARG A 338 -17.10 3.65 1.88
CA ARG A 338 -16.35 3.96 3.10
C ARG A 338 -16.04 5.45 3.25
N ARG A 339 -15.74 6.14 2.15
CA ARG A 339 -15.57 7.60 2.14
C ARG A 339 -16.87 8.31 2.48
N THR A 340 -18.00 7.84 1.97
CA THR A 340 -19.32 8.38 2.28
C THR A 340 -19.63 8.26 3.76
N GLY A 341 -19.46 7.08 4.36
CA GLY A 341 -19.65 6.90 5.79
C GLY A 341 -18.74 7.81 6.62
N ALA A 342 -17.45 7.89 6.27
CA ALA A 342 -16.50 8.79 6.94
C ALA A 342 -16.94 10.26 6.87
N THR A 343 -17.32 10.73 5.67
CA THR A 343 -17.75 12.12 5.43
C THR A 343 -19.03 12.44 6.20
N VAL A 344 -20.01 11.53 6.19
CA VAL A 344 -21.29 11.73 6.91
C VAL A 344 -21.05 11.83 8.43
N ILE A 345 -20.23 10.92 8.98
CA ILE A 345 -19.94 10.91 10.42
C ILE A 345 -19.11 12.15 10.81
N ALA A 346 -18.12 12.54 9.99
CA ALA A 346 -17.30 13.71 10.29
C ALA A 346 -18.11 15.02 10.25
N ARG A 347 -19.04 15.17 9.29
CA ARG A 347 -19.90 16.34 9.18
C ARG A 347 -21.00 16.42 10.24
N GLY A 348 -21.54 15.27 10.67
CA GLY A 348 -22.56 15.19 11.71
C GLY A 348 -22.05 15.04 13.14
N GLY A 349 -20.73 14.84 13.30
CA GLY A 349 -20.08 14.63 14.58
C GLY A 349 -18.68 15.24 14.59
N SER A 350 -17.65 14.37 14.57
CA SER A 350 -16.26 14.82 14.53
C SER A 350 -15.39 13.93 13.64
N THR A 351 -14.22 14.44 13.24
CA THR A 351 -13.20 13.68 12.53
C THR A 351 -12.66 12.52 13.37
N ASP A 352 -12.56 12.71 14.68
CA ASP A 352 -12.14 11.64 15.61
C ASP A 352 -13.16 10.51 15.66
N ALA A 353 -14.46 10.84 15.70
CA ALA A 353 -15.53 9.84 15.63
C ALA A 353 -15.48 9.07 14.31
N ALA A 354 -15.23 9.74 13.20
CA ALA A 354 -15.04 9.09 11.90
C ALA A 354 -13.79 8.20 11.89
N ALA A 355 -12.67 8.63 12.46
CA ALA A 355 -11.45 7.83 12.55
C ALA A 355 -11.66 6.57 13.41
N ALA A 356 -12.30 6.70 14.57
CA ALA A 356 -12.65 5.58 15.45
C ALA A 356 -13.57 4.57 14.75
N PHE A 357 -14.63 5.06 14.10
CA PHE A 357 -15.58 4.23 13.33
C PHE A 357 -14.89 3.46 12.20
N LEU A 358 -13.95 4.08 11.52
CA LEU A 358 -13.16 3.46 10.46
C LEU A 358 -12.07 2.51 10.98
N GLY A 359 -11.68 2.58 12.25
CA GLY A 359 -10.54 1.84 12.81
C GLY A 359 -9.22 2.34 12.24
N HIS A 360 -9.01 3.66 12.23
CA HIS A 360 -7.74 4.29 11.90
C HIS A 360 -7.00 4.69 13.16
N GLY A 361 -5.70 4.36 13.24
CA GLY A 361 -4.88 4.72 14.39
C GLY A 361 -4.53 6.23 14.47
N TYR A 362 -4.75 6.97 13.37
CA TYR A 362 -4.45 8.41 13.29
C TYR A 362 -5.51 9.12 12.46
N THR A 363 -5.99 10.26 12.95
CA THR A 363 -7.00 11.11 12.32
C THR A 363 -6.56 11.63 10.94
N ALA A 364 -5.27 11.97 10.80
CA ALA A 364 -4.69 12.44 9.53
C ALA A 364 -4.90 11.47 8.33
N ILE A 365 -4.97 10.16 8.59
CA ILE A 365 -5.28 9.16 7.54
C ILE A 365 -6.74 9.31 7.08
N THR A 366 -7.64 9.57 8.03
CA THR A 366 -9.07 9.74 7.76
C THR A 366 -9.31 11.03 6.97
N GLU A 367 -8.76 12.14 7.40
CA GLU A 367 -8.85 13.44 6.73
C GLU A 367 -8.27 13.39 5.31
N GLY A 368 -7.04 12.93 5.18
CA GLY A 368 -6.32 12.96 3.90
C GLY A 368 -6.87 12.01 2.82
N HIS A 369 -7.66 10.99 3.18
CA HIS A 369 -8.04 9.92 2.23
C HIS A 369 -9.51 9.52 2.24
N TYR A 370 -10.29 9.88 3.25
CA TYR A 370 -11.65 9.40 3.44
C TYR A 370 -12.69 10.49 3.66
N ILE A 371 -12.32 11.67 4.16
CA ILE A 371 -13.25 12.78 4.32
C ILE A 371 -13.19 13.67 3.08
N GLU A 372 -14.36 13.94 2.49
CA GLU A 372 -14.49 14.94 1.44
C GLU A 372 -14.33 16.33 2.08
N PRO A 373 -13.41 17.19 1.58
CA PRO A 373 -13.23 18.52 2.13
C PRO A 373 -14.54 19.31 2.07
N ASP A 374 -14.93 19.90 3.19
CA ASP A 374 -16.03 20.85 3.22
C ASP A 374 -15.53 22.19 2.63
N ARG A 375 -16.21 22.68 1.61
CA ARG A 375 -15.95 23.97 0.97
C ARG A 375 -16.91 25.06 1.43
N THR A 376 -17.83 24.71 2.32
CA THR A 376 -18.72 25.67 2.94
C THR A 376 -17.89 26.54 3.87
N VAL A 377 -18.09 27.86 3.81
CA VAL A 377 -17.43 28.78 4.73
C VAL A 377 -18.03 28.58 6.12
N ASP A 378 -17.22 28.14 7.06
CA ASP A 378 -17.61 28.11 8.46
C ASP A 378 -17.58 29.55 9.00
N HIS A 379 -18.73 30.08 9.38
CA HIS A 379 -18.85 31.43 9.97
C HIS A 379 -18.58 31.46 11.47
N GLY A 380 -18.52 30.33 12.15
CA GLY A 380 -18.27 30.23 13.59
C GLY A 380 -17.02 30.97 14.06
N PRO A 381 -15.85 30.83 13.40
CA PRO A 381 -14.64 31.61 13.74
C PRO A 381 -14.85 33.13 13.60
N ALA A 382 -15.54 33.56 12.54
CA ALA A 382 -15.82 34.99 12.35
C ALA A 382 -16.78 35.52 13.41
N GLU A 383 -17.80 34.77 13.79
CA GLU A 383 -18.74 35.12 14.87
C GLU A 383 -18.02 35.18 16.22
N LEU A 384 -17.13 34.21 16.50
CA LEU A 384 -16.32 34.24 17.71
C LEU A 384 -15.40 35.49 17.77
N LEU A 385 -14.71 35.77 16.66
CA LEU A 385 -13.88 36.98 16.57
C LEU A 385 -14.71 38.25 16.74
N GLN A 386 -15.87 38.32 16.11
CA GLN A 386 -16.78 39.47 16.25
C GLN A 386 -17.25 39.64 17.69
N ARG A 387 -17.59 38.58 18.38
CA ARG A 387 -18.03 38.59 19.77
C ARG A 387 -16.90 39.05 20.72
N THR A 388 -15.67 38.54 20.45
CA THR A 388 -14.53 38.76 21.36
C THR A 388 -13.79 40.08 21.08
N LEU A 389 -13.65 40.47 19.80
CA LEU A 389 -12.78 41.57 19.38
C LEU A 389 -13.50 42.77 18.77
N ARG A 390 -14.85 42.78 18.78
CA ARG A 390 -15.58 43.92 18.25
C ARG A 390 -15.15 45.23 18.97
N PRO A 391 -15.02 46.33 18.26
CA PRO A 391 -14.80 47.64 18.91
C PRO A 391 -15.95 47.89 19.91
N VAL A 392 -15.55 48.15 21.15
CA VAL A 392 -16.54 48.52 22.20
C VAL A 392 -16.70 50.02 22.15
N ASP A 393 -17.94 50.50 22.23
CA ASP A 393 -18.22 51.93 22.28
C ASP A 393 -17.50 52.55 23.50
N PRO A 394 -16.79 53.66 23.38
CA PRO A 394 -16.15 54.33 24.52
C PRO A 394 -17.06 54.58 25.71
N ASP A 395 -18.37 54.68 25.47
CA ASP A 395 -19.40 54.84 26.51
C ASP A 395 -19.91 53.52 27.12
N ASP A 396 -19.41 52.37 26.63
CA ASP A 396 -19.84 51.05 27.11
C ASP A 396 -19.27 50.77 28.53
N ALA A 397 -20.15 50.35 29.43
CA ALA A 397 -19.82 50.03 30.81
C ALA A 397 -18.72 48.94 30.94
N LEU A 398 -18.59 48.03 29.91
CA LEU A 398 -17.59 46.97 29.83
C LEU A 398 -16.18 47.56 29.65
N LEU A 399 -16.01 48.59 28.83
CA LEU A 399 -14.70 49.25 28.62
C LEU A 399 -14.18 49.95 29.89
N ARG A 400 -15.08 50.60 30.63
CA ARG A 400 -14.75 51.18 31.93
C ARG A 400 -14.29 50.14 32.94
N ARG A 401 -14.91 48.95 32.89
CA ARG A 401 -14.57 47.81 33.78
C ARG A 401 -13.20 47.19 33.40
N ILE A 402 -12.92 46.98 32.13
CA ILE A 402 -11.62 46.46 31.63
C ILE A 402 -10.48 47.42 31.94
N MET A 403 -10.68 48.74 31.84
CA MET A 403 -9.67 49.75 32.13
C MET A 403 -9.43 49.98 33.62
N THR A 404 -10.26 49.43 34.51
CA THR A 404 -10.18 49.62 35.97
C THR A 404 -9.91 48.33 36.74
N THR A 405 -9.79 47.19 36.08
CA THR A 405 -9.59 45.85 36.69
C THR A 405 -8.20 45.31 36.34
N ASP A 406 -7.47 44.79 37.32
CA ASP A 406 -6.17 44.16 37.13
C ASP A 406 -6.29 42.89 36.27
N GLU A 407 -5.20 42.56 35.55
CA GLU A 407 -5.19 41.44 34.54
C GLU A 407 -5.67 40.10 35.06
N GLU A 408 -5.51 39.77 36.34
CA GLU A 408 -5.95 38.50 36.94
C GLU A 408 -7.48 38.42 37.11
N ASP A 409 -8.17 39.52 37.33
CA ASP A 409 -9.64 39.54 37.43
C ASP A 409 -10.34 39.46 36.08
N LEU A 410 -9.65 39.89 34.99
CA LEU A 410 -10.18 39.78 33.62
C LEU A 410 -10.27 38.36 33.08
N LEU A 411 -9.35 37.48 33.46
CA LEU A 411 -9.34 36.10 33.05
C LEU A 411 -10.47 35.27 33.72
N THR A 412 -10.77 35.61 34.97
CA THR A 412 -11.83 34.94 35.74
C THR A 412 -13.24 35.29 35.25
N ASP A 413 -13.45 36.51 34.75
CA ASP A 413 -14.72 36.96 34.17
C ASP A 413 -14.96 36.39 32.76
N LEU A 414 -13.90 36.04 32.00
CA LEU A 414 -14.01 35.38 30.69
C LEU A 414 -14.36 33.90 30.81
N GLU A 415 -13.91 33.22 31.86
CA GLU A 415 -14.26 31.82 32.14
C GLU A 415 -15.70 31.66 32.67
N GLY A 416 -16.28 32.71 33.28
CA GLY A 416 -17.65 32.70 33.80
C GLY A 416 -18.76 32.86 32.76
N ILE A 417 -18.43 33.25 31.52
CA ILE A 417 -19.39 33.48 30.45
C ILE A 417 -19.79 32.14 29.76
N ASP A 418 -18.94 31.13 29.83
CA ASP A 418 -19.19 29.82 29.20
C ASP A 418 -20.09 28.88 30.04
N SER A 419 -20.44 29.25 31.27
CA SER A 419 -21.24 28.39 32.17
C SER A 419 -22.76 28.64 32.16
N ASP A 420 -23.27 29.70 31.51
CA ASP A 420 -24.70 30.05 31.54
C ASP A 420 -25.50 29.68 30.27
N GLU A 421 -24.90 29.05 29.25
CA GLU A 421 -25.62 28.61 28.04
C GLU A 421 -25.94 27.11 27.98
N THR A 422 -25.81 26.36 29.10
CA THR A 422 -26.31 24.98 29.20
C THR A 422 -27.38 24.86 30.31
N GLY A 423 -28.53 25.42 30.02
CA GLY A 423 -29.76 25.24 30.82
C GLY A 423 -30.94 24.94 29.94
#